data_ba537df2a1b5b8191064ded3b27e060e
#
_entry.id   ba537df2a1b5b8191064ded3b27e060e
#
_cell.length_a   1.000
_cell.length_b   1.000
_cell.length_c   1.000
_cell.angle_alpha   90.00
_cell.angle_beta   90.00
_cell.angle_gamma   90.00
#
_symmetry.space_group_name_H-M   'P 1'
#
loop_
_entity.id
_entity.type
_entity.pdbx_description
1 polymer ?
#
loop_
_entity_poly.entity_id
_entity_poly.type
_entity_poly.pdbx_seq_one_letter_code
_entity_poly.pdbx_strand_id
1 'polypeptide(L)'
;MQIRKCRETEIVEVGAFYDEIVWWLDNHINYPKWMYKIYPSESFVRESTMAEEQYVCMEGRKLTGAFVLNDDPQGNYQKGKWARHIPDGEYMVLHALAISPEMQGKGLGAEIVRFCTEEAKSKGYKAFRLDIVPGNAPAQKLYEKSGFKYAGDADLDRGIAHIPVFSLYELNW
;
A
#
# COMPACT_ATOMS: atom_id res chain seq x y z
N MET A 1 -16.38 -4.77 -9.98
CA MET A 1 -15.28 -3.82 -9.65
C MET A 1 -14.19 -3.95 -10.70
N GLN A 2 -13.47 -2.87 -11.01
CA GLN A 2 -12.34 -2.84 -11.94
C GLN A 2 -11.12 -2.27 -11.23
N ILE A 3 -10.01 -3.01 -11.26
CA ILE A 3 -8.69 -2.51 -10.82
C ILE A 3 -7.86 -2.22 -12.07
N ARG A 4 -7.28 -1.04 -12.16
CA ARG A 4 -6.47 -0.60 -13.29
C ARG A 4 -5.48 0.48 -12.90
N LYS A 5 -4.51 0.77 -13.76
CA LYS A 5 -3.62 1.92 -13.60
C LYS A 5 -4.41 3.24 -13.60
N CYS A 6 -3.95 4.18 -12.79
CA CYS A 6 -4.42 5.56 -12.77
C CYS A 6 -4.05 6.25 -14.10
N ARG A 7 -4.90 7.12 -14.59
CA ARG A 7 -4.63 7.97 -15.76
C ARG A 7 -4.12 9.33 -15.30
N GLU A 8 -3.34 10.01 -16.11
CA GLU A 8 -2.87 11.37 -15.79
C GLU A 8 -4.02 12.34 -15.51
N THR A 9 -5.14 12.20 -16.24
CA THR A 9 -6.33 13.02 -16.05
C THR A 9 -7.06 12.79 -14.73
N GLU A 10 -6.72 11.74 -13.99
CA GLU A 10 -7.35 11.34 -12.72
C GLU A 10 -6.49 11.71 -11.49
N ILE A 11 -5.30 12.27 -11.68
CA ILE A 11 -4.35 12.59 -10.59
C ILE A 11 -5.01 13.46 -9.51
N VAL A 12 -5.70 14.52 -9.91
CA VAL A 12 -6.36 15.43 -8.97
C VAL A 12 -7.48 14.71 -8.21
N GLU A 13 -8.27 13.87 -8.88
CA GLU A 13 -9.36 13.10 -8.26
C GLU A 13 -8.80 12.08 -7.26
N VAL A 14 -7.72 11.37 -7.62
CA VAL A 14 -7.08 10.39 -6.74
C VAL A 14 -6.39 11.08 -5.54
N GLY A 15 -5.77 12.25 -5.76
CA GLY A 15 -5.23 13.06 -4.67
C GLY A 15 -6.33 13.50 -3.69
N ALA A 16 -7.45 13.99 -4.20
CA ALA A 16 -8.61 14.34 -3.36
C ALA A 16 -9.19 13.14 -2.62
N PHE A 17 -9.22 11.96 -3.24
CA PHE A 17 -9.64 10.73 -2.58
C PHE A 17 -8.74 10.38 -1.39
N TYR A 18 -7.42 10.49 -1.51
CA TYR A 18 -6.52 10.29 -0.38
C TYR A 18 -6.75 11.33 0.72
N ASP A 19 -6.94 12.59 0.36
CA ASP A 19 -7.26 13.66 1.32
C ASP A 19 -8.55 13.36 2.11
N GLU A 20 -9.61 12.89 1.44
CA GLU A 20 -10.86 12.49 2.07
C GLU A 20 -10.66 11.30 3.03
N ILE A 21 -9.86 10.31 2.64
CA ILE A 21 -9.52 9.16 3.50
C ILE A 21 -8.76 9.62 4.74
N VAL A 22 -7.75 10.48 4.59
CA VAL A 22 -6.97 10.99 5.74
C VAL A 22 -7.86 11.81 6.66
N TRP A 23 -8.72 12.68 6.11
CA TRP A 23 -9.69 13.44 6.90
C TRP A 23 -10.64 12.51 7.68
N TRP A 24 -11.12 11.44 7.04
CA TRP A 24 -11.94 10.44 7.72
C TRP A 24 -11.18 9.75 8.85
N LEU A 25 -9.93 9.32 8.60
CA LEU A 25 -9.06 8.68 9.59
C LEU A 25 -8.81 9.58 10.80
N ASP A 26 -8.57 10.87 10.59
CA ASP A 26 -8.32 11.84 11.67
C ASP A 26 -9.56 12.03 12.58
N ASN A 27 -10.76 11.80 12.03
CA ASN A 27 -12.02 11.84 12.81
C ASN A 27 -12.40 10.47 13.43
N HIS A 28 -11.57 9.41 13.21
CA HIS A 28 -11.78 8.06 13.75
C HIS A 28 -10.47 7.55 14.37
N ILE A 29 -9.85 6.51 13.79
CA ILE A 29 -8.55 6.00 14.23
C ILE A 29 -7.60 6.04 13.03
N ASN A 30 -6.62 6.91 13.10
CA ASN A 30 -5.61 7.04 12.06
C ASN A 30 -4.50 5.98 12.26
N TYR A 31 -4.83 4.72 11.96
CA TYR A 31 -3.90 3.60 12.08
C TYR A 31 -2.62 3.77 11.25
N PRO A 32 -2.66 4.21 9.97
CA PRO A 32 -1.45 4.39 9.17
C PRO A 32 -0.68 5.66 9.54
N LYS A 33 -1.20 6.51 10.43
CA LYS A 33 -0.61 7.81 10.82
C LYS A 33 -0.36 8.73 9.62
N TRP A 34 -1.20 8.66 8.62
CA TRP A 34 -1.15 9.55 7.47
C TRP A 34 -1.50 10.99 7.89
N MET A 35 -0.95 11.95 7.14
CA MET A 35 -1.12 13.36 7.46
C MET A 35 -1.79 14.09 6.28
N TYR A 36 -2.89 14.80 6.58
CA TYR A 36 -3.69 15.51 5.59
C TYR A 36 -2.83 16.41 4.68
N LYS A 37 -2.97 16.26 3.36
CA LYS A 37 -2.21 16.95 2.32
C LYS A 37 -0.68 16.77 2.36
N ILE A 38 -0.18 15.90 3.23
CA ILE A 38 1.26 15.61 3.33
C ILE A 38 1.56 14.23 2.78
N TYR A 39 0.84 13.20 3.25
CA TYR A 39 1.01 11.84 2.75
C TYR A 39 -0.23 10.97 2.99
N PRO A 40 -0.71 10.26 1.96
CA PRO A 40 -0.36 10.41 0.55
C PRO A 40 -0.84 11.76 -0.01
N SER A 41 0.01 12.47 -0.76
CA SER A 41 -0.31 13.79 -1.34
C SER A 41 -0.65 13.72 -2.83
N GLU A 42 -1.19 14.79 -3.42
CA GLU A 42 -1.38 14.87 -4.88
C GLU A 42 -0.04 14.72 -5.62
N SER A 43 1.07 15.28 -5.10
CA SER A 43 2.39 15.10 -5.72
C SER A 43 2.83 13.64 -5.71
N PHE A 44 2.60 12.91 -4.62
CA PHE A 44 2.85 11.47 -4.54
C PHE A 44 2.04 10.70 -5.59
N VAL A 45 0.74 11.02 -5.74
CA VAL A 45 -0.12 10.43 -6.78
C VAL A 45 0.39 10.76 -8.19
N ARG A 46 0.83 11.99 -8.41
CA ARG A 46 1.38 12.43 -9.70
C ARG A 46 2.64 11.64 -10.06
N GLU A 47 3.60 11.56 -9.14
CA GLU A 47 4.85 10.83 -9.34
C GLU A 47 4.60 9.35 -9.65
N SER A 48 3.79 8.68 -8.83
CA SER A 48 3.46 7.26 -9.01
C SER A 48 2.61 7.00 -10.27
N THR A 49 1.75 7.96 -10.68
CA THR A 49 1.00 7.85 -11.94
C THR A 49 1.92 7.99 -13.15
N MET A 50 2.85 8.95 -13.14
CA MET A 50 3.82 9.14 -14.23
C MET A 50 4.79 7.95 -14.34
N ALA A 51 5.09 7.27 -13.22
CA ALA A 51 5.85 6.02 -13.20
C ALA A 51 5.02 4.78 -13.58
N GLU A 52 3.72 4.94 -13.87
CA GLU A 52 2.78 3.84 -14.13
C GLU A 52 2.61 2.84 -12.96
N GLU A 53 2.78 3.29 -11.74
CA GLU A 53 2.75 2.49 -10.51
C GLU A 53 1.48 2.74 -9.67
N GLN A 54 0.77 3.85 -9.90
CA GLN A 54 -0.49 4.16 -9.24
C GLN A 54 -1.63 3.36 -9.84
N TYR A 55 -2.39 2.68 -8.98
CA TYR A 55 -3.59 1.93 -9.33
C TYR A 55 -4.83 2.54 -8.67
N VAL A 56 -5.98 2.34 -9.31
CA VAL A 56 -7.29 2.75 -8.83
C VAL A 56 -8.27 1.58 -8.89
N CYS A 57 -9.19 1.54 -7.91
CA CYS A 57 -10.31 0.61 -7.88
C CYS A 57 -11.59 1.37 -8.17
N MET A 58 -12.30 0.97 -9.20
CA MET A 58 -13.51 1.64 -9.67
C MET A 58 -14.74 0.72 -9.55
N GLU A 59 -15.82 1.25 -9.01
CA GLU A 59 -17.14 0.64 -9.09
C GLU A 59 -18.04 1.53 -9.97
N GLY A 60 -18.19 1.13 -11.23
CA GLY A 60 -18.75 1.99 -12.26
C GLY A 60 -17.87 3.23 -12.46
N ARG A 61 -18.41 4.41 -12.11
CA ARG A 61 -17.68 5.70 -12.19
C ARG A 61 -17.08 6.14 -10.85
N LYS A 62 -17.32 5.39 -9.78
CA LYS A 62 -16.92 5.76 -8.43
C LYS A 62 -15.56 5.18 -8.09
N LEU A 63 -14.65 6.03 -7.62
CA LEU A 63 -13.37 5.65 -7.05
C LEU A 63 -13.60 5.09 -5.64
N THR A 64 -13.22 3.83 -5.42
CA THR A 64 -13.47 3.10 -4.17
C THR A 64 -12.21 2.65 -3.46
N GLY A 65 -11.05 2.72 -4.14
CA GLY A 65 -9.75 2.42 -3.58
C GLY A 65 -8.62 2.91 -4.47
N ALA A 66 -7.46 3.13 -3.87
CA ALA A 66 -6.24 3.50 -4.57
C ALA A 66 -5.04 2.88 -3.85
N PHE A 67 -3.97 2.58 -4.60
CA PHE A 67 -2.73 2.03 -4.07
C PHE A 67 -1.58 2.21 -5.07
N VAL A 68 -0.34 2.11 -4.59
CA VAL A 68 0.86 2.07 -5.43
C VAL A 68 1.46 0.67 -5.37
N LEU A 69 1.90 0.16 -6.52
CA LEU A 69 2.49 -1.16 -6.68
C LEU A 69 3.75 -1.05 -7.54
N ASN A 70 4.92 -1.29 -6.94
CA ASN A 70 6.23 -1.21 -7.59
C ASN A 70 7.23 -2.17 -6.94
N ASP A 71 8.53 -2.05 -7.27
CA ASP A 71 9.63 -2.84 -6.69
C ASP A 71 10.61 -2.00 -5.85
N ASP A 72 10.23 -0.74 -5.55
CA ASP A 72 10.99 0.15 -4.67
C ASP A 72 10.45 0.05 -3.23
N PRO A 73 11.24 -0.46 -2.26
CA PRO A 73 10.81 -0.52 -0.86
C PRO A 73 10.67 0.86 -0.20
N GLN A 74 11.15 1.94 -0.83
CA GLN A 74 11.18 3.30 -0.27
C GLN A 74 11.79 3.33 1.14
N GLY A 75 12.82 2.52 1.36
CA GLY A 75 13.50 2.38 2.64
C GLY A 75 14.34 1.12 2.73
N ASN A 76 15.01 0.94 3.86
CA ASN A 76 15.99 -0.14 4.04
C ASN A 76 15.33 -1.46 4.44
N TYR A 77 14.82 -2.20 3.47
CA TYR A 77 14.24 -3.54 3.69
C TYR A 77 15.28 -4.62 4.01
N GLN A 78 16.59 -4.33 3.88
CA GLN A 78 17.65 -5.27 4.31
C GLN A 78 17.61 -5.54 5.82
N LYS A 79 16.97 -4.68 6.60
CA LYS A 79 16.77 -4.84 8.05
C LYS A 79 15.65 -5.84 8.43
N GLY A 80 14.87 -6.30 7.47
CA GLY A 80 13.78 -7.27 7.70
C GLY A 80 14.31 -8.67 7.98
N LYS A 81 13.57 -9.43 8.81
CA LYS A 81 13.84 -10.85 9.09
C LYS A 81 13.14 -11.74 8.06
N TRP A 82 13.51 -11.55 6.80
CA TRP A 82 12.90 -12.24 5.67
C TRP A 82 13.23 -13.73 5.68
N ALA A 83 12.27 -14.60 5.33
CA ALA A 83 12.49 -16.04 5.22
C ALA A 83 13.46 -16.40 4.10
N ARG A 84 13.54 -15.56 3.06
CA ARG A 84 14.48 -15.74 1.94
C ARG A 84 15.21 -14.44 1.65
N HIS A 85 16.52 -14.55 1.37
CA HIS A 85 17.27 -13.41 0.83
C HIS A 85 16.88 -13.21 -0.63
N ILE A 86 16.19 -12.11 -0.92
CA ILE A 86 15.79 -11.68 -2.27
C ILE A 86 16.27 -10.25 -2.44
N PRO A 87 17.11 -9.95 -3.47
CA PRO A 87 17.61 -8.61 -3.72
C PRO A 87 16.49 -7.60 -3.99
N ASP A 88 16.77 -6.32 -3.75
CA ASP A 88 15.87 -5.23 -4.17
C ASP A 88 15.67 -5.28 -5.69
N GLY A 89 14.47 -4.94 -6.15
CA GLY A 89 14.04 -5.09 -7.55
C GLY A 89 13.60 -6.50 -7.95
N GLU A 90 13.72 -7.51 -7.07
CA GLU A 90 13.24 -8.87 -7.34
C GLU A 90 12.00 -9.26 -6.54
N TYR A 91 11.44 -8.36 -5.77
CA TYR A 91 10.16 -8.49 -5.07
C TYR A 91 9.27 -7.28 -5.32
N MET A 92 7.97 -7.49 -5.31
CA MET A 92 6.97 -6.44 -5.43
C MET A 92 6.70 -5.83 -4.05
N VAL A 93 6.36 -4.54 -4.02
CA VAL A 93 5.97 -3.82 -2.80
C VAL A 93 4.64 -3.09 -3.01
N LEU A 94 3.77 -3.13 -2.01
CA LEU A 94 2.50 -2.41 -1.96
C LEU A 94 2.62 -1.21 -1.03
N HIS A 95 2.28 -0.03 -1.54
CA HIS A 95 2.28 1.21 -0.77
C HIS A 95 0.92 1.89 -0.78
N ALA A 96 0.67 2.68 0.24
CA ALA A 96 -0.44 3.62 0.33
C ALA A 96 -1.81 3.02 -0.04
N LEU A 97 -2.09 1.77 0.39
CA LEU A 97 -3.40 1.16 0.16
C LEU A 97 -4.49 1.91 0.92
N ALA A 98 -5.36 2.58 0.19
CA ALA A 98 -6.54 3.27 0.70
C ALA A 98 -7.82 2.64 0.17
N ILE A 99 -8.82 2.50 1.03
CA ILE A 99 -10.14 1.96 0.69
C ILE A 99 -11.19 2.90 1.27
N SER A 100 -12.15 3.32 0.44
CA SER A 100 -13.29 4.14 0.87
C SER A 100 -13.96 3.52 2.09
N PRO A 101 -14.28 4.31 3.15
CA PRO A 101 -14.92 3.81 4.37
C PRO A 101 -16.18 2.99 4.11
N GLU A 102 -16.99 3.36 3.12
CA GLU A 102 -18.19 2.63 2.73
C GLU A 102 -17.93 1.24 2.14
N MET A 103 -16.70 0.97 1.67
CA MET A 103 -16.27 -0.33 1.13
C MET A 103 -15.55 -1.21 2.15
N GLN A 104 -15.30 -0.69 3.35
CA GLN A 104 -14.69 -1.45 4.42
C GLN A 104 -15.57 -2.64 4.83
N GLY A 105 -14.94 -3.78 5.11
CA GLY A 105 -15.64 -5.01 5.47
C GLY A 105 -16.30 -5.76 4.30
N LYS A 106 -16.30 -5.21 3.08
CA LYS A 106 -16.89 -5.84 1.88
C LYS A 106 -15.91 -6.68 1.05
N GLY A 107 -14.70 -6.92 1.56
CA GLY A 107 -13.72 -7.79 0.91
C GLY A 107 -12.80 -7.10 -0.12
N LEU A 108 -12.98 -5.80 -0.39
CA LEU A 108 -12.18 -5.08 -1.38
C LEU A 108 -10.67 -5.17 -1.12
N GLY A 109 -10.24 -5.05 0.14
CA GLY A 109 -8.82 -5.19 0.49
C GLY A 109 -8.23 -6.53 0.08
N ALA A 110 -8.93 -7.62 0.35
CA ALA A 110 -8.48 -8.96 -0.03
C ALA A 110 -8.43 -9.13 -1.57
N GLU A 111 -9.37 -8.54 -2.29
CA GLU A 111 -9.38 -8.55 -3.77
C GLU A 111 -8.20 -7.77 -4.34
N ILE A 112 -7.87 -6.60 -3.76
CA ILE A 112 -6.69 -5.82 -4.15
C ILE A 112 -5.40 -6.61 -3.90
N VAL A 113 -5.24 -7.20 -2.71
CA VAL A 113 -4.05 -7.98 -2.38
C VAL A 113 -3.89 -9.19 -3.29
N ARG A 114 -4.99 -9.87 -3.64
CA ARG A 114 -4.99 -10.97 -4.61
C ARG A 114 -4.53 -10.49 -6.00
N PHE A 115 -5.12 -9.38 -6.49
CA PHE A 115 -4.71 -8.75 -7.75
C PHE A 115 -3.20 -8.43 -7.76
N CYS A 116 -2.70 -7.75 -6.72
CA CYS A 116 -1.28 -7.41 -6.60
C CYS A 116 -0.37 -8.66 -6.59
N THR A 117 -0.82 -9.73 -5.92
CA THR A 117 -0.07 -11.00 -5.88
C THR A 117 0.00 -11.65 -7.25
N GLU A 118 -1.10 -11.65 -8.01
CA GLU A 118 -1.16 -12.17 -9.37
C GLU A 118 -0.28 -11.35 -10.33
N GLU A 119 -0.33 -10.02 -10.21
CA GLU A 119 0.56 -9.10 -10.96
C GLU A 119 2.04 -9.37 -10.65
N ALA A 120 2.41 -9.51 -9.37
CA ALA A 120 3.77 -9.81 -8.97
C ALA A 120 4.28 -11.12 -9.59
N LYS A 121 3.47 -12.18 -9.52
CA LYS A 121 3.79 -13.48 -10.12
C LYS A 121 3.91 -13.41 -11.63
N SER A 122 2.98 -12.73 -12.30
CA SER A 122 2.96 -12.61 -13.76
C SER A 122 4.19 -11.87 -14.31
N LYS A 123 4.73 -10.93 -13.53
CA LYS A 123 5.95 -10.17 -13.86
C LYS A 123 7.24 -10.88 -13.43
N GLY A 124 7.16 -12.06 -12.81
CA GLY A 124 8.32 -12.88 -12.43
C GLY A 124 9.00 -12.48 -11.13
N TYR A 125 8.35 -11.62 -10.31
CA TYR A 125 8.85 -11.31 -8.97
C TYR A 125 8.84 -12.56 -8.08
N LYS A 126 9.79 -12.64 -7.15
CA LYS A 126 10.03 -13.83 -6.32
C LYS A 126 9.29 -13.80 -5.00
N ALA A 127 8.82 -12.63 -4.59
CA ALA A 127 8.06 -12.41 -3.37
C ALA A 127 7.22 -11.14 -3.47
N PHE A 128 6.31 -10.99 -2.52
CA PHE A 128 5.56 -9.76 -2.30
C PHE A 128 5.79 -9.31 -0.87
N ARG A 129 6.29 -8.09 -0.68
CA ARG A 129 6.64 -7.50 0.61
C ARG A 129 5.86 -6.23 0.86
N LEU A 130 5.70 -5.87 2.11
CA LEU A 130 5.11 -4.62 2.52
C LEU A 130 5.49 -4.28 3.96
N ASP A 131 5.23 -3.04 4.33
CA ASP A 131 5.34 -2.56 5.69
C ASP A 131 4.06 -1.86 6.14
N ILE A 132 3.81 -1.90 7.42
CA ILE A 132 2.72 -1.18 8.07
C ILE A 132 3.22 -0.47 9.32
N VAL A 133 2.50 0.56 9.73
CA VAL A 133 2.72 1.17 11.05
C VAL A 133 2.38 0.14 12.14
N PRO A 134 3.24 -0.08 13.14
CA PRO A 134 2.93 -0.98 14.25
C PRO A 134 1.61 -0.62 14.92
N GLY A 135 0.78 -1.62 15.18
CA GLY A 135 -0.57 -1.43 15.73
C GLY A 135 -1.65 -1.09 14.70
N ASN A 136 -1.34 -1.07 13.40
CA ASN A 136 -2.34 -0.97 12.35
C ASN A 136 -3.10 -2.31 12.21
N ALA A 137 -4.01 -2.56 13.15
CA ALA A 137 -4.74 -3.82 13.26
C ALA A 137 -5.57 -4.18 12.01
N PRO A 138 -6.25 -3.23 11.32
CA PRO A 138 -6.96 -3.55 10.08
C PRO A 138 -6.03 -4.06 8.97
N ALA A 139 -4.88 -3.41 8.77
CA ALA A 139 -3.90 -3.80 7.76
C ALA A 139 -3.24 -5.14 8.12
N GLN A 140 -2.81 -5.31 9.38
CA GLN A 140 -2.26 -6.57 9.87
C GLN A 140 -3.22 -7.73 9.59
N LYS A 141 -4.49 -7.61 10.00
CA LYS A 141 -5.50 -8.64 9.79
C LYS A 141 -5.72 -8.96 8.31
N LEU A 142 -5.71 -7.94 7.45
CA LEU A 142 -5.83 -8.11 6.00
C LEU A 142 -4.69 -8.96 5.45
N TYR A 143 -3.45 -8.57 5.73
CA TYR A 143 -2.26 -9.22 5.18
C TYR A 143 -2.05 -10.62 5.74
N GLU A 144 -2.22 -10.83 7.04
CA GLU A 144 -2.14 -12.16 7.65
C GLU A 144 -3.18 -13.13 7.07
N LYS A 145 -4.43 -12.68 6.88
CA LYS A 145 -5.48 -13.47 6.21
C LYS A 145 -5.17 -13.74 4.73
N SER A 146 -4.40 -12.88 4.09
CA SER A 146 -3.95 -13.04 2.71
C SER A 146 -2.69 -13.92 2.58
N GLY A 147 -2.20 -14.48 3.70
CA GLY A 147 -1.09 -15.42 3.75
C GLY A 147 0.27 -14.80 3.99
N PHE A 148 0.35 -13.48 4.17
CA PHE A 148 1.61 -12.83 4.53
C PHE A 148 2.08 -13.27 5.91
N LYS A 149 3.41 -13.34 6.07
CA LYS A 149 4.08 -13.65 7.33
C LYS A 149 4.83 -12.44 7.85
N TYR A 150 4.74 -12.23 9.15
CA TYR A 150 5.49 -11.20 9.83
C TYR A 150 6.99 -11.44 9.74
N ALA A 151 7.74 -10.42 9.36
CA ALA A 151 9.19 -10.45 9.14
C ALA A 151 9.96 -9.48 10.05
N GLY A 152 9.39 -9.14 11.21
CA GLY A 152 10.01 -8.30 12.22
C GLY A 152 9.64 -6.83 12.10
N ASP A 153 10.06 -6.06 13.11
CA ASP A 153 9.97 -4.60 13.13
C ASP A 153 11.36 -4.02 12.81
N ALA A 154 11.39 -2.95 12.02
CA ALA A 154 12.63 -2.27 11.66
C ALA A 154 12.44 -0.76 11.46
N ASP A 155 13.45 0.01 11.82
CA ASP A 155 13.64 1.36 11.31
C ASP A 155 14.13 1.26 9.86
N LEU A 156 13.32 1.75 8.94
CA LEU A 156 13.58 1.68 7.49
C LEU A 156 14.43 2.85 6.96
N ASP A 157 15.04 3.63 7.84
CA ASP A 157 15.87 4.81 7.52
C ASP A 157 15.11 5.89 6.71
N ARG A 158 13.79 5.93 6.85
CA ARG A 158 12.93 6.92 6.14
C ARG A 158 12.96 8.31 6.78
N GLY A 159 13.47 8.45 7.99
CA GLY A 159 13.53 9.73 8.71
C GLY A 159 12.17 10.30 9.12
N ILE A 160 11.13 9.45 9.23
CA ILE A 160 9.78 9.85 9.63
C ILE A 160 9.70 9.85 11.16
N ALA A 161 9.90 11.01 11.80
CA ALA A 161 10.03 11.11 13.24
C ALA A 161 8.86 10.53 14.04
N HIS A 162 7.62 10.64 13.55
CA HIS A 162 6.42 10.11 14.22
C HIS A 162 6.14 8.63 13.91
N ILE A 163 6.92 8.02 12.99
CA ILE A 163 6.88 6.59 12.65
C ILE A 163 8.33 6.08 12.58
N PRO A 164 9.00 5.89 13.73
CA PRO A 164 10.42 5.49 13.73
C PRO A 164 10.63 4.02 13.33
N VAL A 165 9.59 3.20 13.39
CA VAL A 165 9.66 1.75 13.14
C VAL A 165 8.45 1.31 12.35
N PHE A 166 8.64 0.31 11.48
CA PHE A 166 7.60 -0.34 10.70
C PHE A 166 7.58 -1.84 10.94
N SER A 167 6.39 -2.44 10.93
CA SER A 167 6.20 -3.89 10.96
C SER A 167 6.20 -4.43 9.54
N LEU A 168 7.11 -5.37 9.26
CA LEU A 168 7.37 -5.92 7.93
C LEU A 168 6.63 -7.24 7.71
N TYR A 169 6.14 -7.42 6.51
CA TYR A 169 5.41 -8.63 6.11
C TYR A 169 5.84 -9.11 4.73
N GLU A 170 5.88 -10.43 4.52
CA GLU A 170 6.19 -11.04 3.23
C GLU A 170 5.23 -12.17 2.87
N LEU A 171 4.98 -12.31 1.57
CA LEU A 171 4.33 -13.45 0.94
C LEU A 171 5.29 -14.04 -0.09
N ASN A 172 5.66 -15.32 0.11
CA ASN A 172 6.52 -16.07 -0.81
C ASN A 172 5.71 -17.14 -1.55
N TRP A 173 6.15 -17.53 -2.74
CA TRP A 173 5.61 -18.60 -3.56
C TRP A 173 6.70 -19.43 -4.23
#